data_9033f8cfc2d629e98ce4a8a4455cea8a
#
_entry.id   9033f8cfc2d629e98ce4a8a4455cea8a
#
_cell.length_a   1.000
_cell.length_b   1.000
_cell.length_c   1.000
_cell.angle_alpha   90.00
_cell.angle_beta   90.00
_cell.angle_gamma   90.00
#
_symmetry.space_group_name_H-M   'P 1'
#
loop_
_entity.id
_entity.type
_entity.pdbx_description
1 polymer ?
#
loop_
_entity_poly.entity_id
_entity_poly.type
_entity_poly.pdbx_seq_one_letter_code
_entity_poly.pdbx_strand_id
1 'polypeptide(L)'
;PITDTTDAISGHTIPYSNIKIEYNDKSLTATADENGLFETKIDSSILNNTRIKITSCLNSSFAERKVTTPFAGELTLLKVSENIPFNIVPSSTNPTILSKKNKTEITVVDSRINSSNWKLYINFINPMIEENGKVLIDSLFFKKFDNEEIILKTNKKLVYESLDSGGNVSVSNVTFSTNKGLFLKPSKDLLEDEDYSTVVIWSV
;
A
#
# COMPACT_ATOMS: atom_id res chain seq x y z
N PRO A 1 -9.62 -8.98 -7.28
CA PRO A 1 -8.58 -8.30 -8.10
C PRO A 1 -8.59 -8.87 -9.51
N ILE A 2 -8.22 -8.05 -10.48
CA ILE A 2 -8.05 -8.47 -11.87
C ILE A 2 -6.55 -8.70 -12.07
N THR A 3 -6.18 -9.88 -12.55
CA THR A 3 -4.78 -10.27 -12.83
C THR A 3 -4.63 -10.68 -14.28
N ASP A 4 -3.42 -10.95 -14.74
CA ASP A 4 -3.13 -11.46 -16.08
C ASP A 4 -3.64 -12.90 -16.34
N THR A 5 -4.11 -13.61 -15.30
CA THR A 5 -4.80 -14.91 -15.41
C THR A 5 -6.32 -14.79 -15.30
N THR A 6 -6.86 -13.57 -15.19
CA THR A 6 -8.29 -13.35 -15.08
C THR A 6 -8.97 -13.65 -16.43
N ASP A 7 -9.96 -14.51 -16.42
CA ASP A 7 -10.76 -14.90 -17.59
C ASP A 7 -12.13 -14.21 -17.66
N ALA A 8 -12.54 -13.55 -16.57
CA ALA A 8 -13.76 -12.76 -16.50
C ALA A 8 -13.59 -11.54 -15.59
N ILE A 9 -14.25 -10.45 -15.93
CA ILE A 9 -14.36 -9.25 -15.09
C ILE A 9 -15.78 -9.18 -14.55
N SER A 10 -15.90 -9.14 -13.23
CA SER A 10 -17.17 -8.98 -12.52
C SER A 10 -17.14 -7.79 -11.57
N GLY A 11 -18.31 -7.28 -11.24
CA GLY A 11 -18.45 -6.18 -10.31
C GLY A 11 -19.89 -5.91 -9.92
N HIS A 12 -20.07 -4.86 -9.11
CA HIS A 12 -21.37 -4.41 -8.64
C HIS A 12 -21.53 -2.92 -8.95
N THR A 13 -22.70 -2.53 -9.43
CA THR A 13 -23.09 -1.17 -9.79
C THR A 13 -24.58 -0.95 -9.57
N ILE A 14 -25.14 0.14 -10.10
CA ILE A 14 -26.59 0.35 -10.09
C ILE A 14 -27.27 -0.71 -10.99
N PRO A 15 -28.36 -1.35 -10.55
CA PRO A 15 -29.12 -2.30 -11.37
C PRO A 15 -29.41 -1.78 -12.78
N TYR A 16 -29.33 -2.67 -13.75
CA TYR A 16 -29.59 -2.40 -15.18
C TYR A 16 -28.66 -1.37 -15.85
N SER A 17 -27.56 -0.99 -15.21
CA SER A 17 -26.54 -0.13 -15.83
C SER A 17 -25.86 -0.84 -16.99
N ASN A 18 -25.55 -0.07 -18.03
CA ASN A 18 -24.67 -0.52 -19.11
C ASN A 18 -23.20 -0.35 -18.67
N ILE A 19 -22.43 -1.41 -18.81
CA ILE A 19 -21.01 -1.45 -18.44
C ILE A 19 -20.18 -1.47 -19.71
N LYS A 20 -19.16 -0.61 -19.75
CA LYS A 20 -18.10 -0.62 -20.76
C LYS A 20 -16.77 -0.87 -20.09
N ILE A 21 -16.00 -1.82 -20.60
CA ILE A 21 -14.68 -2.20 -20.11
C ILE A 21 -13.69 -2.02 -21.24
N GLU A 22 -12.70 -1.17 -21.04
CA GLU A 22 -11.69 -0.82 -22.05
C GLU A 22 -10.30 -1.21 -21.55
N TYR A 23 -9.56 -1.99 -22.35
CA TYR A 23 -8.18 -2.41 -22.09
C TYR A 23 -7.49 -2.83 -23.39
N ASN A 24 -6.20 -2.53 -23.55
CA ASN A 24 -5.38 -2.93 -24.71
C ASN A 24 -6.07 -2.68 -26.06
N ASP A 25 -6.64 -1.50 -26.25
CA ASP A 25 -7.41 -1.11 -27.45
C ASP A 25 -8.65 -1.97 -27.73
N LYS A 26 -9.07 -2.78 -26.77
CA LYS A 26 -10.30 -3.56 -26.80
C LYS A 26 -11.38 -2.93 -25.94
N SER A 27 -12.62 -3.21 -26.31
CA SER A 27 -13.79 -2.78 -25.57
C SER A 27 -14.77 -3.93 -25.43
N LEU A 28 -15.18 -4.22 -24.20
CA LEU A 28 -16.24 -5.18 -23.88
C LEU A 28 -17.42 -4.43 -23.29
N THR A 29 -18.61 -5.02 -23.43
CA THR A 29 -19.84 -4.48 -22.86
C THR A 29 -20.55 -5.54 -22.05
N ALA A 30 -21.22 -5.14 -20.96
CA ALA A 30 -22.10 -5.96 -20.16
C ALA A 30 -23.26 -5.11 -19.65
N THR A 31 -24.30 -5.77 -19.13
CA THR A 31 -25.39 -5.08 -18.42
C THR A 31 -25.49 -5.69 -17.03
N ALA A 32 -25.62 -4.83 -16.02
CA ALA A 32 -25.84 -5.29 -14.66
C ALA A 32 -27.26 -5.87 -14.51
N ASP A 33 -27.38 -6.93 -13.74
CA ASP A 33 -28.66 -7.56 -13.42
C ASP A 33 -29.53 -6.73 -12.46
N GLU A 34 -30.64 -7.28 -12.02
CA GLU A 34 -31.56 -6.67 -11.05
C GLU A 34 -30.95 -6.39 -9.68
N ASN A 35 -29.86 -7.08 -9.33
CA ASN A 35 -29.11 -6.89 -8.11
C ASN A 35 -27.90 -5.96 -8.31
N GLY A 36 -27.68 -5.45 -9.52
CA GLY A 36 -26.54 -4.61 -9.87
C GLY A 36 -25.26 -5.38 -10.13
N LEU A 37 -25.31 -6.71 -10.24
CA LEU A 37 -24.14 -7.55 -10.54
C LEU A 37 -23.92 -7.63 -12.05
N PHE A 38 -22.67 -7.58 -12.48
CA PHE A 38 -22.27 -7.84 -13.86
C PHE A 38 -21.07 -8.76 -13.92
N GLU A 39 -21.00 -9.56 -14.98
CA GLU A 39 -19.85 -10.38 -15.33
C GLU A 39 -19.68 -10.39 -16.85
N THR A 40 -18.45 -10.32 -17.34
CA THR A 40 -18.11 -10.45 -18.75
C THR A 40 -16.81 -11.23 -18.90
N LYS A 41 -16.80 -12.17 -19.84
CA LYS A 41 -15.62 -12.95 -20.18
C LYS A 41 -14.63 -12.10 -20.97
N ILE A 42 -13.35 -12.42 -20.82
CA ILE A 42 -12.24 -11.77 -21.52
C ILE A 42 -11.74 -12.74 -22.59
N ASP A 43 -11.77 -12.28 -23.83
CA ASP A 43 -11.39 -13.12 -25.00
C ASP A 43 -9.88 -13.34 -25.13
N SER A 44 -9.09 -12.66 -24.34
CA SER A 44 -7.63 -12.75 -24.39
C SER A 44 -7.03 -12.40 -23.03
N SER A 45 -5.88 -13.00 -22.74
CA SER A 45 -5.13 -12.69 -21.52
C SER A 45 -4.90 -11.18 -21.38
N ILE A 46 -5.22 -10.65 -20.21
CA ILE A 46 -4.87 -9.30 -19.82
C ILE A 46 -3.42 -9.36 -19.35
N LEU A 47 -2.53 -8.68 -20.05
CA LEU A 47 -1.13 -8.67 -19.68
C LEU A 47 -0.93 -7.92 -18.33
N ASN A 48 0.15 -8.28 -17.65
CA ASN A 48 0.63 -7.54 -16.49
C ASN A 48 0.73 -6.03 -16.81
N ASN A 49 0.46 -5.21 -15.82
CA ASN A 49 0.53 -3.75 -15.92
C ASN A 49 -0.47 -3.12 -16.92
N THR A 50 -1.47 -3.88 -17.34
CA THR A 50 -2.52 -3.37 -18.22
C THR A 50 -3.45 -2.45 -17.45
N ARG A 51 -3.68 -1.25 -18.00
CA ARG A 51 -4.68 -0.32 -17.49
C ARG A 51 -6.07 -0.72 -18.00
N ILE A 52 -6.98 -1.00 -17.06
CA ILE A 52 -8.37 -1.31 -17.35
C ILE A 52 -9.22 -0.12 -16.91
N LYS A 53 -10.06 0.35 -17.82
CA LYS A 53 -11.06 1.37 -17.53
C LYS A 53 -12.43 0.74 -17.53
N ILE A 54 -13.18 0.86 -16.46
CA ILE A 54 -14.55 0.37 -16.32
C ILE A 54 -15.47 1.56 -16.16
N THR A 55 -16.43 1.71 -17.05
CA THR A 55 -17.43 2.78 -17.03
C THR A 55 -18.81 2.15 -16.88
N SER A 56 -19.57 2.60 -15.90
CA SER A 56 -20.99 2.25 -15.71
C SER A 56 -21.85 3.45 -16.08
N CYS A 57 -22.89 3.23 -16.86
CA CYS A 57 -23.81 4.27 -17.31
C CYS A 57 -25.27 3.84 -17.14
N LEU A 58 -26.07 4.71 -16.51
CA LEU A 58 -27.53 4.55 -16.41
C LEU A 58 -28.17 5.94 -16.63
N ASN A 59 -29.07 6.05 -17.64
CA ASN A 59 -29.86 7.26 -17.89
C ASN A 59 -29.04 8.58 -17.85
N SER A 60 -27.93 8.64 -18.57
CA SER A 60 -26.99 9.78 -18.64
C SER A 60 -26.13 10.02 -17.39
N SER A 61 -26.30 9.24 -16.33
CA SER A 61 -25.38 9.23 -15.18
C SER A 61 -24.30 8.17 -15.44
N PHE A 62 -23.03 8.50 -15.14
CA PHE A 62 -21.92 7.57 -15.30
C PHE A 62 -20.99 7.59 -14.09
N ALA A 63 -20.38 6.43 -13.82
CA ALA A 63 -19.30 6.27 -12.88
C ALA A 63 -18.13 5.57 -13.60
N GLU A 64 -16.91 5.99 -13.26
CA GLU A 64 -15.69 5.45 -13.85
C GLU A 64 -14.77 4.90 -12.78
N ARG A 65 -14.17 3.73 -13.03
CA ARG A 65 -13.10 3.15 -12.21
C ARG A 65 -11.94 2.72 -13.10
N LYS A 66 -10.72 3.09 -12.70
CA LYS A 66 -9.48 2.63 -13.34
C LYS A 66 -8.79 1.62 -12.42
N VAL A 67 -8.35 0.51 -12.99
CA VAL A 67 -7.63 -0.56 -12.31
C VAL A 67 -6.39 -0.89 -13.14
N THR A 68 -5.27 -1.18 -12.47
CA THR A 68 -4.08 -1.72 -13.14
C THR A 68 -3.90 -3.17 -12.68
N THR A 69 -3.66 -4.08 -13.63
CA THR A 69 -3.50 -5.50 -13.31
C THR A 69 -2.12 -5.77 -12.71
N PRO A 70 -2.04 -6.42 -11.54
CA PRO A 70 -0.79 -6.99 -11.07
C PRO A 70 -0.43 -8.25 -11.87
N PHE A 71 0.82 -8.65 -11.83
CA PHE A 71 1.30 -9.90 -12.43
C PHE A 71 0.77 -11.12 -11.67
N ALA A 72 0.27 -12.14 -12.37
CA ALA A 72 -0.10 -13.41 -11.73
C ALA A 72 1.14 -14.14 -11.23
N GLY A 73 1.08 -14.62 -9.98
CA GLY A 73 2.21 -15.28 -9.37
C GLY A 73 3.17 -14.35 -8.63
N GLU A 74 2.85 -13.07 -8.51
CA GLU A 74 3.65 -12.11 -7.77
C GLU A 74 3.08 -11.72 -6.40
N LEU A 75 3.99 -11.32 -5.55
CA LEU A 75 3.70 -10.59 -4.32
C LEU A 75 4.08 -9.13 -4.55
N THR A 76 3.10 -8.24 -4.49
CA THR A 76 3.27 -6.85 -4.93
C THR A 76 2.85 -5.87 -3.85
N LEU A 77 3.68 -4.85 -3.60
CA LEU A 77 3.28 -3.66 -2.86
C LEU A 77 2.46 -2.74 -3.77
N LEU A 78 1.15 -2.72 -3.60
CA LEU A 78 0.26 -1.92 -4.43
C LEU A 78 0.20 -0.45 -3.99
N LYS A 79 0.26 -0.22 -2.68
CA LYS A 79 0.17 1.11 -2.10
C LYS A 79 0.97 1.20 -0.82
N VAL A 80 1.65 2.32 -0.65
CA VAL A 80 2.35 2.70 0.58
C VAL A 80 2.02 4.17 0.88
N SER A 81 1.94 4.53 2.15
CA SER A 81 1.82 5.94 2.54
C SER A 81 3.04 6.72 2.08
N GLU A 82 2.86 7.74 1.24
CA GLU A 82 3.94 8.49 0.62
C GLU A 82 4.71 9.36 1.63
N ASN A 83 3.98 9.99 2.55
CA ASN A 83 4.57 10.87 3.56
C ASN A 83 4.16 10.41 4.97
N ILE A 84 5.13 10.34 5.86
CA ILE A 84 4.93 9.94 7.26
C ILE A 84 5.45 11.05 8.17
N PRO A 85 4.67 12.13 8.37
CA PRO A 85 5.07 13.22 9.24
C PRO A 85 5.00 12.82 10.71
N PHE A 86 5.98 13.24 11.49
CA PHE A 86 6.00 13.07 12.94
C PHE A 86 5.40 14.30 13.65
N ASN A 87 4.93 14.09 14.88
CA ASN A 87 4.52 15.17 15.74
C ASN A 87 5.76 15.93 16.22
N ILE A 88 5.69 17.25 16.18
CA ILE A 88 6.71 18.10 16.78
C ILE A 88 6.31 18.30 18.25
N VAL A 89 7.21 18.07 19.18
CA VAL A 89 7.03 18.38 20.60
C VAL A 89 8.01 19.50 20.92
N PRO A 90 7.53 20.65 21.44
CA PRO A 90 8.42 21.72 21.89
C PRO A 90 9.43 21.19 22.91
N SER A 91 10.62 21.72 22.88
CA SER A 91 11.76 21.36 23.72
C SER A 91 11.36 21.04 25.15
N SER A 92 11.52 19.80 25.52
CA SER A 92 11.61 19.39 26.93
C SER A 92 12.99 18.78 27.14
N THR A 93 13.53 18.95 28.32
CA THR A 93 14.88 18.50 28.71
C THR A 93 15.14 16.99 28.61
N ASN A 94 14.14 16.21 28.21
CA ASN A 94 14.23 14.76 28.00
C ASN A 94 13.91 14.41 26.54
N PRO A 95 14.66 13.47 25.92
CA PRO A 95 14.36 12.99 24.58
C PRO A 95 12.98 12.32 24.57
N THR A 96 12.02 13.00 23.98
CA THR A 96 10.65 12.49 23.85
C THR A 96 10.55 11.64 22.59
N ILE A 97 9.94 10.45 22.70
CA ILE A 97 9.63 9.63 21.52
C ILE A 97 8.50 10.30 20.75
N LEU A 98 8.78 10.64 19.50
CA LEU A 98 7.81 11.27 18.61
C LEU A 98 7.04 10.20 17.83
N SER A 99 5.72 10.21 17.97
CA SER A 99 4.83 9.39 17.14
C SER A 99 4.55 10.10 15.81
N LYS A 100 4.25 9.31 14.78
CA LYS A 100 3.74 9.87 13.52
C LYS A 100 2.36 10.52 13.71
N LYS A 101 2.07 11.55 12.91
CA LYS A 101 0.77 12.26 12.94
C LYS A 101 -0.38 11.40 12.45
N ASN A 102 -0.13 10.56 11.44
CA ASN A 102 -1.15 9.75 10.76
C ASN A 102 -0.83 8.26 10.85
N LYS A 103 -1.84 7.41 10.66
CA LYS A 103 -1.64 5.98 10.43
C LYS A 103 -0.84 5.75 9.14
N THR A 104 -0.04 4.69 9.11
CA THR A 104 0.64 4.23 7.90
C THR A 104 -0.15 3.07 7.32
N GLU A 105 -0.55 3.17 6.06
CA GLU A 105 -1.28 2.14 5.35
C GLU A 105 -0.43 1.55 4.23
N ILE A 106 -0.40 0.24 4.18
CA ILE A 106 0.33 -0.53 3.16
C ILE A 106 -0.63 -1.56 2.61
N THR A 107 -0.81 -1.56 1.29
CA THR A 107 -1.62 -2.56 0.60
C THR A 107 -0.70 -3.52 -0.14
N VAL A 108 -0.83 -4.80 0.16
CA VAL A 108 -0.10 -5.90 -0.49
C VAL A 108 -1.09 -6.73 -1.27
N VAL A 109 -0.77 -7.02 -2.52
CA VAL A 109 -1.50 -7.97 -3.37
C VAL A 109 -0.65 -9.22 -3.49
N ASP A 110 -1.20 -10.35 -3.07
CA ASP A 110 -0.60 -11.66 -3.27
C ASP A 110 -1.39 -12.42 -4.34
N SER A 111 -0.80 -12.61 -5.49
CA SER A 111 -1.39 -13.33 -6.62
C SER A 111 -0.69 -14.67 -6.88
N ARG A 112 0.16 -15.13 -5.99
CA ARG A 112 0.87 -16.40 -6.11
C ARG A 112 -0.09 -17.59 -6.02
N ILE A 113 0.02 -18.55 -6.92
CA ILE A 113 -0.88 -19.70 -7.03
C ILE A 113 -0.80 -20.64 -5.80
N ASN A 114 0.37 -20.74 -5.19
CA ASN A 114 0.61 -21.49 -3.96
C ASN A 114 1.16 -20.55 -2.90
N SER A 115 0.39 -19.52 -2.57
CA SER A 115 0.85 -18.50 -1.64
C SER A 115 1.14 -19.11 -0.27
N SER A 116 2.35 -18.95 0.16
CA SER A 116 2.78 -19.12 1.54
C SER A 116 2.77 -17.76 2.22
N ASN A 117 2.90 -17.75 3.54
CA ASN A 117 3.09 -16.53 4.30
C ASN A 117 4.04 -15.55 3.59
N TRP A 118 3.71 -14.28 3.64
CA TRP A 118 4.59 -13.23 3.13
C TRP A 118 5.07 -12.33 4.26
N LYS A 119 6.20 -11.68 4.01
CA LYS A 119 6.90 -10.87 5.00
C LYS A 119 7.08 -9.45 4.49
N LEU A 120 6.80 -8.47 5.36
CA LEU A 120 7.01 -7.07 5.08
C LEU A 120 8.28 -6.60 5.77
N TYR A 121 9.15 -6.00 5.00
CA TYR A 121 10.42 -5.46 5.47
C TYR A 121 10.45 -3.94 5.32
N ILE A 122 11.26 -3.31 6.14
CA ILE A 122 11.53 -1.89 6.12
C ILE A 122 13.03 -1.62 6.29
N ASN A 123 13.52 -0.63 5.58
CA ASN A 123 14.84 -0.03 5.80
C ASN A 123 14.81 1.43 5.33
N PHE A 124 15.88 2.17 5.56
CA PHE A 124 16.06 3.49 4.97
C PHE A 124 17.30 3.53 4.06
N ILE A 125 17.33 4.47 3.12
CA ILE A 125 18.47 4.65 2.22
C ILE A 125 19.64 5.29 2.98
N ASN A 126 19.36 6.38 3.68
CA ASN A 126 20.31 7.14 4.47
C ASN A 126 19.72 7.45 5.84
N PRO A 127 20.54 7.64 6.89
CA PRO A 127 20.04 8.17 8.16
C PRO A 127 19.28 9.48 7.96
N MET A 128 18.46 9.88 8.91
CA MET A 128 17.82 11.19 8.87
C MET A 128 18.89 12.27 8.85
N ILE A 129 18.79 13.16 7.88
CA ILE A 129 19.76 14.21 7.63
C ILE A 129 19.03 15.56 7.71
N GLU A 130 19.60 16.47 8.41
CA GLU A 130 19.22 17.86 8.46
C GLU A 130 19.71 18.62 7.21
N GLU A 131 19.10 19.75 6.88
CA GLU A 131 19.47 20.56 5.72
C GLU A 131 20.94 21.01 5.76
N ASN A 132 21.49 21.25 6.93
CA ASN A 132 22.92 21.62 7.13
C ASN A 132 23.88 20.39 7.14
N GLY A 133 23.36 19.17 6.91
CA GLY A 133 24.13 17.93 6.84
C GLY A 133 24.37 17.22 8.17
N LYS A 134 23.78 17.67 9.27
CA LYS A 134 23.82 16.93 10.55
C LYS A 134 23.02 15.63 10.45
N VAL A 135 23.56 14.54 10.96
CA VAL A 135 22.98 13.21 10.87
C VAL A 135 22.43 12.76 12.22
N LEU A 136 21.18 12.30 12.22
CA LEU A 136 20.58 11.65 13.39
C LEU A 136 20.81 10.14 13.33
N ILE A 137 21.76 9.67 14.11
CA ILE A 137 22.11 8.24 14.19
C ILE A 137 21.13 7.51 15.14
N ASP A 138 20.71 6.30 14.74
CA ASP A 138 19.82 5.40 15.52
C ASP A 138 18.57 6.10 16.09
N SER A 139 18.09 7.14 15.40
CA SER A 139 16.94 7.94 15.82
C SER A 139 15.60 7.39 15.35
N LEU A 140 15.59 6.63 14.25
CA LEU A 140 14.37 6.06 13.68
C LEU A 140 14.23 4.60 14.10
N PHE A 141 13.09 4.26 14.69
CA PHE A 141 12.78 2.90 15.07
C PHE A 141 11.36 2.51 14.69
N PHE A 142 11.11 1.21 14.66
CA PHE A 142 9.83 0.64 14.34
C PHE A 142 9.29 -0.18 15.50
N LYS A 143 8.05 0.10 15.92
CA LYS A 143 7.35 -0.65 16.94
C LYS A 143 6.35 -1.60 16.31
N LYS A 144 6.60 -2.90 16.45
CA LYS A 144 5.75 -3.98 15.94
C LYS A 144 4.41 -4.07 16.68
N PHE A 145 3.53 -4.92 16.19
CA PHE A 145 2.23 -5.18 16.83
C PHE A 145 2.37 -5.84 18.23
N ASP A 146 3.39 -6.65 18.44
CA ASP A 146 3.75 -7.29 19.72
C ASP A 146 4.50 -6.37 20.70
N ASN A 147 4.70 -5.10 20.33
CA ASN A 147 5.47 -4.08 21.03
C ASN A 147 7.00 -4.22 20.97
N GLU A 148 7.53 -5.18 20.21
CA GLU A 148 8.97 -5.21 19.91
C GLU A 148 9.39 -3.93 19.19
N GLU A 149 10.49 -3.31 19.65
CA GLU A 149 11.07 -2.12 19.06
C GLU A 149 12.35 -2.49 18.30
N ILE A 150 12.42 -2.07 17.04
CA ILE A 150 13.54 -2.34 16.15
C ILE A 150 14.14 -1.01 15.69
N ILE A 151 15.42 -0.79 15.97
CA ILE A 151 16.16 0.33 15.40
C ILE A 151 16.32 0.09 13.90
N LEU A 152 15.87 1.04 13.11
CA LEU A 152 16.00 0.97 11.65
C LEU A 152 17.41 1.40 11.22
N LYS A 153 17.91 0.69 10.23
CA LYS A 153 19.20 0.92 9.58
C LYS A 153 19.04 0.73 8.05
N THR A 154 20.13 0.81 7.34
CA THR A 154 20.16 0.58 5.89
C THR A 154 19.87 -0.89 5.51
N ASN A 155 20.07 -1.84 6.42
CA ASN A 155 19.69 -3.24 6.20
C ASN A 155 18.21 -3.46 6.48
N LYS A 156 17.57 -4.32 5.68
CA LYS A 156 16.16 -4.69 5.80
C LYS A 156 15.83 -5.28 7.17
N LYS A 157 14.75 -4.82 7.79
CA LYS A 157 14.21 -5.33 9.06
C LYS A 157 12.80 -5.87 8.84
N LEU A 158 12.54 -7.07 9.29
CA LEU A 158 11.20 -7.67 9.28
C LEU A 158 10.30 -6.96 10.29
N VAL A 159 9.16 -6.44 9.82
CA VAL A 159 8.21 -5.67 10.63
C VAL A 159 6.81 -6.26 10.68
N TYR A 160 6.48 -7.13 9.73
CA TYR A 160 5.20 -7.82 9.69
C TYR A 160 5.33 -9.15 8.93
N GLU A 161 4.61 -10.16 9.38
CA GLU A 161 4.46 -11.44 8.72
C GLU A 161 2.98 -11.76 8.59
N SER A 162 2.53 -12.05 7.37
CA SER A 162 1.19 -12.51 7.11
C SER A 162 1.07 -13.98 7.47
N LEU A 163 -0.01 -14.34 8.16
CA LEU A 163 -0.36 -15.72 8.45
C LEU A 163 -1.33 -16.30 7.40
N ASP A 164 -1.58 -15.57 6.32
CA ASP A 164 -2.53 -15.97 5.28
C ASP A 164 -2.00 -17.19 4.52
N SER A 165 -2.68 -18.30 4.68
CA SER A 165 -2.41 -19.56 3.97
C SER A 165 -3.17 -19.59 2.66
N GLY A 166 -2.81 -18.76 1.72
CA GLY A 166 -3.51 -18.49 0.49
C GLY A 166 -3.85 -19.67 -0.41
N GLY A 167 -4.38 -19.42 -1.52
CA GLY A 167 -4.81 -20.28 -2.61
C GLY A 167 -5.50 -19.47 -3.70
N ASN A 168 -5.90 -18.25 -3.36
CA ASN A 168 -6.52 -17.29 -4.28
C ASN A 168 -5.82 -15.94 -4.18
N VAL A 169 -5.95 -15.14 -5.22
CA VAL A 169 -5.48 -13.75 -5.20
C VAL A 169 -6.07 -13.01 -3.99
N SER A 170 -5.22 -12.53 -3.12
CA SER A 170 -5.60 -11.82 -1.91
C SER A 170 -5.09 -10.39 -1.89
N VAL A 171 -5.86 -9.51 -1.25
CA VAL A 171 -5.46 -8.12 -0.99
C VAL A 171 -5.43 -7.92 0.51
N SER A 172 -4.26 -7.65 1.04
CA SER A 172 -4.04 -7.41 2.46
C SER A 172 -3.75 -5.94 2.71
N ASN A 173 -4.46 -5.34 3.66
CA ASN A 173 -4.21 -3.99 4.12
C ASN A 173 -3.57 -4.03 5.51
N VAL A 174 -2.29 -3.69 5.57
CA VAL A 174 -1.55 -3.58 6.83
C VAL A 174 -1.61 -2.13 7.29
N THR A 175 -2.21 -1.90 8.45
CA THR A 175 -2.37 -0.56 9.02
C THR A 175 -1.60 -0.45 10.33
N PHE A 176 -0.61 0.42 10.36
CA PHE A 176 0.10 0.79 11.59
C PHE A 176 -0.49 2.09 12.12
N SER A 177 -1.20 2.00 13.24
CA SER A 177 -1.78 3.14 13.96
C SER A 177 -0.69 4.10 14.48
N THR A 178 -1.08 5.23 15.06
CA THR A 178 -0.13 6.22 15.58
C THR A 178 0.76 5.72 16.73
N ASN A 179 0.33 4.66 17.44
CA ASN A 179 1.09 4.00 18.52
C ASN A 179 1.85 2.73 18.06
N LYS A 180 1.88 2.45 16.75
CA LYS A 180 2.59 1.34 16.10
C LYS A 180 3.28 1.83 14.83
N GLY A 181 4.27 1.08 14.36
CA GLY A 181 5.02 1.45 13.17
C GLY A 181 6.18 2.39 13.47
N LEU A 182 6.39 3.38 12.62
CA LEU A 182 7.53 4.28 12.71
C LEU A 182 7.41 5.29 13.86
N PHE A 183 8.53 5.45 14.56
CA PHE A 183 8.73 6.44 15.61
C PHE A 183 10.09 7.10 15.45
N LEU A 184 10.20 8.34 15.91
CA LEU A 184 11.44 9.08 15.97
C LEU A 184 11.82 9.30 17.43
N LYS A 185 13.07 8.95 17.78
CA LYS A 185 13.68 9.25 19.07
C LYS A 185 14.83 10.22 18.82
N PRO A 186 14.57 11.54 18.90
CA PRO A 186 15.60 12.52 18.66
C PRO A 186 16.71 12.39 19.71
N SER A 187 17.95 12.67 19.31
CA SER A 187 19.05 12.84 20.24
C SER A 187 18.86 14.12 21.06
N LYS A 188 19.55 14.22 22.20
CA LYS A 188 19.46 15.42 23.07
C LYS A 188 19.90 16.73 22.39
N ASP A 189 20.58 16.64 21.27
CA ASP A 189 21.14 17.76 20.52
C ASP A 189 20.27 18.23 19.36
N LEU A 190 19.00 17.86 19.34
CA LEU A 190 18.06 18.33 18.32
C LEU A 190 17.77 19.81 18.55
N LEU A 191 18.14 20.62 17.60
CA LEU A 191 17.82 22.05 17.61
C LEU A 191 16.34 22.26 17.21
N GLU A 192 15.70 23.25 17.81
CA GLU A 192 14.22 23.38 17.82
C GLU A 192 13.60 23.75 16.46
N ASP A 193 14.37 24.25 15.49
CA ASP A 193 13.85 24.85 14.26
C ASP A 193 14.39 24.19 12.97
N GLU A 194 14.75 22.89 13.02
CA GLU A 194 15.37 22.25 11.88
C GLU A 194 14.56 21.07 11.32
N ASP A 195 14.43 20.99 10.00
CA ASP A 195 13.75 19.90 9.31
C ASP A 195 14.69 18.73 9.06
N TYR A 196 14.25 17.55 9.45
CA TYR A 196 14.95 16.28 9.20
C TYR A 196 14.14 15.40 8.29
N SER A 197 14.77 14.84 7.28
CA SER A 197 14.12 13.93 6.35
C SER A 197 14.94 12.66 6.07
N THR A 198 14.27 11.60 5.69
CA THR A 198 14.86 10.38 5.15
C THR A 198 13.87 9.66 4.25
N VAL A 199 14.39 8.80 3.39
CA VAL A 199 13.60 7.93 2.53
C VAL A 199 13.53 6.53 3.12
N VAL A 200 12.33 6.09 3.41
CA VAL A 200 12.04 4.74 3.91
C VAL A 200 11.61 3.85 2.75
N ILE A 201 12.23 2.68 2.67
CA ILE A 201 11.91 1.67 1.65
C ILE A 201 11.12 0.55 2.31
N TRP A 202 9.99 0.21 1.70
CA TRP A 202 9.20 -0.97 2.02
C TRP A 202 9.42 -2.04 0.96
N SER A 203 9.48 -3.31 1.38
CA SER A 203 9.60 -4.46 0.45
C SER A 203 8.87 -5.69 1.02
N VAL A 204 8.36 -6.52 0.14
CA VAL A 204 7.73 -7.81 0.42
C VAL A 204 8.55 -8.95 -0.19
#